data_06399c074dce5d35b226f420e6059a07
#
_entry.id   06399c074dce5d35b226f420e6059a07
#
_cell.length_a   1.000
_cell.length_b   1.000
_cell.length_c   1.000
_cell.angle_alpha   90.00
_cell.angle_beta   90.00
_cell.angle_gamma   90.00
#
_symmetry.space_group_name_H-M   'P 1'
#
loop_
_entity.id
_entity.type
_entity.pdbx_description
1 polymer ?
#
loop_
_entity_poly.entity_id
_entity_poly.type
_entity_poly.pdbx_seq_one_letter_code
_entity_poly.pdbx_strand_id
1 'polypeptide(L)'
;FGNPICININGKNISQDLPNSIIEINTFMPHVIENIKKGNLNVIELGAGHGRIGSVLLKMEHNISYTVVDIPPALFVSQKYLKTIFPDKKVFSFREFNDWNEIKDEFNSAEIKFLLPNQVELLPEKTFNIFINISSLHEMRHEQIINWHHQINRLTNGIFFSKQYKYHKNSFDEILVTQDNYPI
;
A
#
# COMPACT_ATOMS: atom_id res chain seq x y z
N PHE A 1 -11.32 -1.04 15.65
CA PHE A 1 -9.93 -1.43 15.85
C PHE A 1 -9.13 -0.19 16.22
N GLY A 2 -8.35 -0.22 17.32
CA GLY A 2 -7.52 0.91 17.74
C GLY A 2 -8.24 2.09 18.42
N ASN A 3 -9.53 2.03 18.64
CA ASN A 3 -10.35 3.07 19.29
C ASN A 3 -10.00 4.51 18.84
N PRO A 4 -10.13 4.84 17.54
CA PRO A 4 -9.77 6.15 17.01
C PRO A 4 -10.70 7.24 17.54
N ILE A 5 -10.20 8.46 17.62
CA ILE A 5 -11.06 9.63 17.87
C ILE A 5 -12.01 9.78 16.69
N CYS A 6 -13.30 9.77 16.98
CA CYS A 6 -14.37 9.86 15.99
C CYS A 6 -15.21 11.11 16.18
N ILE A 7 -15.76 11.62 15.08
CA ILE A 7 -16.88 12.58 15.06
C ILE A 7 -18.16 11.83 14.70
N ASN A 8 -19.28 12.22 15.30
CA ASN A 8 -20.56 11.65 14.95
C ASN A 8 -21.22 12.47 13.84
N ILE A 9 -21.52 11.81 12.72
CA ILE A 9 -22.24 12.42 11.59
C ILE A 9 -23.47 11.55 11.30
N ASN A 10 -24.65 12.11 11.49
CA ASN A 10 -25.93 11.43 11.26
C ASN A 10 -26.03 10.05 11.97
N GLY A 11 -25.59 10.00 13.24
CA GLY A 11 -25.59 8.77 14.04
C GLY A 11 -24.47 7.77 13.74
N LYS A 12 -23.54 8.08 12.83
CA LYS A 12 -22.38 7.25 12.50
C LYS A 12 -21.10 7.87 13.04
N ASN A 13 -20.30 7.07 13.74
CA ASN A 13 -18.97 7.47 14.19
C ASN A 13 -17.97 7.33 13.04
N ILE A 14 -17.36 8.45 12.66
CA ILE A 14 -16.41 8.55 11.56
C ILE A 14 -15.06 8.98 12.12
N SER A 15 -14.02 8.18 11.93
CA SER A 15 -12.64 8.56 12.24
C SER A 15 -12.04 9.43 11.14
N GLN A 16 -10.99 10.17 11.45
CA GLN A 16 -10.25 10.99 10.49
C GLN A 16 -9.66 10.16 9.33
N ASP A 17 -9.35 8.89 9.57
CA ASP A 17 -8.76 8.01 8.56
C ASP A 17 -9.67 7.76 7.36
N LEU A 18 -10.99 7.67 7.60
CA LEU A 18 -11.93 7.39 6.52
C LEU A 18 -12.01 8.53 5.49
N PRO A 19 -12.28 9.80 5.85
CA PRO A 19 -12.30 10.89 4.88
C PRO A 19 -10.94 11.10 4.21
N ASN A 20 -9.82 10.98 4.93
CA ASN A 20 -8.50 11.04 4.32
C ASN A 20 -8.31 9.96 3.24
N SER A 21 -8.68 8.72 3.54
CA SER A 21 -8.61 7.62 2.57
C SER A 21 -9.48 7.86 1.35
N ILE A 22 -10.70 8.38 1.53
CA ILE A 22 -11.61 8.71 0.43
C ILE A 22 -11.03 9.81 -0.47
N ILE A 23 -10.46 10.87 0.11
CA ILE A 23 -9.84 11.96 -0.64
C ILE A 23 -8.66 11.43 -1.46
N GLU A 24 -7.79 10.64 -0.84
CA GLU A 24 -6.61 10.05 -1.50
C GLU A 24 -7.02 9.10 -2.62
N ILE A 25 -7.98 8.22 -2.38
CA ILE A 25 -8.50 7.31 -3.40
C ILE A 25 -9.12 8.08 -4.57
N ASN A 26 -9.93 9.10 -4.30
CA ASN A 26 -10.53 9.92 -5.35
C ASN A 26 -9.50 10.67 -6.19
N THR A 27 -8.30 10.91 -5.67
CA THR A 27 -7.22 11.55 -6.43
C THR A 27 -6.65 10.62 -7.50
N PHE A 28 -6.43 9.34 -7.20
CA PHE A 28 -5.81 8.41 -8.16
C PHE A 28 -6.82 7.55 -8.93
N MET A 29 -8.00 7.31 -8.38
CA MET A 29 -9.00 6.41 -8.98
C MET A 29 -9.36 6.76 -10.44
N PRO A 30 -9.55 8.05 -10.82
CA PRO A 30 -9.85 8.40 -12.22
C PRO A 30 -8.80 7.92 -13.21
N HIS A 31 -7.54 7.80 -12.78
CA HIS A 31 -6.42 7.39 -13.63
C HIS A 31 -6.31 5.86 -13.81
N VAL A 32 -7.01 5.07 -13.00
CA VAL A 32 -6.96 3.60 -13.03
C VAL A 32 -8.31 2.95 -13.31
N ILE A 33 -9.40 3.71 -13.40
CA ILE A 33 -10.77 3.20 -13.57
C ILE A 33 -10.91 2.33 -14.81
N GLU A 34 -10.20 2.64 -15.90
CA GLU A 34 -10.22 1.85 -17.13
C GLU A 34 -9.54 0.48 -16.95
N ASN A 35 -8.57 0.36 -16.06
CA ASN A 35 -7.95 -0.92 -15.71
C ASN A 35 -8.93 -1.81 -14.95
N ILE A 36 -9.72 -1.24 -14.05
CA ILE A 36 -10.79 -1.96 -13.31
C ILE A 36 -11.82 -2.53 -14.30
N LYS A 37 -12.23 -1.75 -15.29
CA LYS A 37 -13.19 -2.19 -16.33
C LYS A 37 -12.65 -3.32 -17.22
N LYS A 38 -11.32 -3.37 -17.41
CA LYS A 38 -10.65 -4.39 -18.23
C LYS A 38 -10.34 -5.67 -17.49
N GLY A 39 -10.38 -5.67 -16.16
CA GLY A 39 -10.04 -6.82 -15.34
C GLY A 39 -9.74 -6.43 -13.89
N ASN A 40 -8.87 -7.18 -13.24
CA ASN A 40 -8.47 -6.91 -11.86
C ASN A 40 -7.45 -5.76 -11.78
N LEU A 41 -7.66 -4.85 -10.84
CA LEU A 41 -6.69 -3.84 -10.46
C LEU A 41 -5.75 -4.39 -9.39
N ASN A 42 -4.47 -4.54 -9.72
CA ASN A 42 -3.43 -4.94 -8.78
C ASN A 42 -2.82 -3.69 -8.13
N VAL A 43 -3.02 -3.55 -6.84
CA VAL A 43 -2.53 -2.43 -6.02
C VAL A 43 -1.44 -2.91 -5.08
N ILE A 44 -0.38 -2.14 -4.94
CA ILE A 44 0.64 -2.31 -3.90
C ILE A 44 0.78 -1.02 -3.11
N GLU A 45 0.85 -1.11 -1.80
CA GLU A 45 1.11 0.01 -0.90
C GLU A 45 2.32 -0.27 -0.02
N LEU A 46 3.33 0.61 -0.13
CA LEU A 46 4.50 0.64 0.74
C LEU A 46 4.25 1.52 1.95
N GLY A 47 4.47 0.97 3.15
CA GLY A 47 4.21 1.68 4.40
C GLY A 47 2.71 1.84 4.67
N ALA A 48 1.94 0.77 4.46
CA ALA A 48 0.48 0.79 4.58
C ALA A 48 -0.04 0.98 6.03
N GLY A 49 0.85 0.89 7.02
CA GLY A 49 0.49 0.95 8.43
C GLY A 49 -0.52 -0.13 8.81
N HIS A 50 -1.69 0.25 9.30
CA HIS A 50 -2.75 -0.72 9.59
C HIS A 50 -3.61 -1.10 8.37
N GLY A 51 -3.33 -0.57 7.17
CA GLY A 51 -4.04 -0.92 5.94
C GLY A 51 -5.32 -0.10 5.69
N ARG A 52 -5.33 1.19 6.08
CA ARG A 52 -6.53 2.04 5.94
C ARG A 52 -6.99 2.24 4.49
N ILE A 53 -6.05 2.46 3.56
CA ILE A 53 -6.38 2.59 2.12
C ILE A 53 -6.96 1.29 1.59
N GLY A 54 -6.29 0.16 1.87
CA GLY A 54 -6.77 -1.17 1.48
C GLY A 54 -8.16 -1.48 2.01
N SER A 55 -8.43 -1.08 3.26
CA SER A 55 -9.75 -1.32 3.87
C SER A 55 -10.89 -0.60 3.14
N VAL A 56 -10.63 0.57 2.57
CA VAL A 56 -11.61 1.35 1.80
C VAL A 56 -11.71 0.81 0.37
N LEU A 57 -10.58 0.62 -0.32
CA LEU A 57 -10.54 0.10 -1.69
C LEU A 57 -11.25 -1.24 -1.83
N LEU A 58 -10.94 -2.20 -0.94
CA LEU A 58 -11.52 -3.55 -0.96
C LEU A 58 -13.03 -3.58 -0.64
N LYS A 59 -13.57 -2.50 -0.05
CA LYS A 59 -15.01 -2.32 0.15
C LYS A 59 -15.71 -1.65 -1.03
N MET A 60 -14.99 -0.78 -1.73
CA MET A 60 -15.57 -0.02 -2.85
C MET A 60 -15.68 -0.86 -4.11
N GLU A 61 -14.71 -1.73 -4.37
CA GLU A 61 -14.57 -2.44 -5.64
C GLU A 61 -14.26 -3.92 -5.44
N HIS A 62 -14.93 -4.78 -6.18
CA HIS A 62 -14.78 -6.24 -6.09
C HIS A 62 -13.58 -6.79 -6.86
N ASN A 63 -13.09 -6.06 -7.87
CA ASN A 63 -12.01 -6.50 -8.76
C ASN A 63 -10.66 -5.89 -8.38
N ILE A 64 -10.40 -5.71 -7.10
CA ILE A 64 -9.12 -5.21 -6.59
C ILE A 64 -8.37 -6.31 -5.84
N SER A 65 -7.10 -6.45 -6.19
CA SER A 65 -6.12 -7.19 -5.41
C SER A 65 -5.18 -6.19 -4.74
N TYR A 66 -5.03 -6.29 -3.43
CA TYR A 66 -4.30 -5.32 -2.61
C TYR A 66 -3.12 -5.97 -1.88
N THR A 67 -1.92 -5.45 -2.12
CA THR A 67 -0.68 -5.92 -1.50
C THR A 67 -0.14 -4.89 -0.52
N VAL A 68 0.00 -5.30 0.72
CA VAL A 68 0.64 -4.53 1.79
C VAL A 68 2.13 -4.86 1.81
N VAL A 69 2.96 -3.83 1.78
CA VAL A 69 4.40 -3.94 2.05
C VAL A 69 4.74 -3.07 3.24
N ASP A 70 5.19 -3.68 4.32
CA ASP A 70 5.53 -2.93 5.53
C ASP A 70 6.58 -3.68 6.38
N ILE A 71 7.14 -3.00 7.37
CA ILE A 71 8.03 -3.60 8.37
C ILE A 71 7.24 -4.51 9.34
N PRO A 72 7.87 -5.50 9.98
CA PRO A 72 7.19 -6.54 10.73
C PRO A 72 6.10 -6.08 11.72
N PRO A 73 6.30 -5.05 12.57
CA PRO A 73 5.27 -4.63 13.51
C PRO A 73 4.01 -4.12 12.82
N ALA A 74 4.14 -3.25 11.81
CA ALA A 74 3.02 -2.71 11.07
C ALA A 74 2.37 -3.76 10.17
N LEU A 75 3.17 -4.62 9.53
CA LEU A 75 2.69 -5.74 8.72
C LEU A 75 1.80 -6.70 9.54
N PHE A 76 2.20 -7.01 10.77
CA PHE A 76 1.39 -7.84 11.66
C PHE A 76 0.03 -7.20 11.98
N VAL A 77 0.03 -5.89 12.26
CA VAL A 77 -1.19 -5.14 12.58
C VAL A 77 -2.13 -5.11 11.37
N SER A 78 -1.61 -4.77 10.19
CA SER A 78 -2.40 -4.72 8.94
C SER A 78 -2.97 -6.10 8.58
N GLN A 79 -2.17 -7.15 8.71
CA GLN A 79 -2.63 -8.51 8.42
C GLN A 79 -3.77 -8.94 9.36
N LYS A 80 -3.62 -8.69 10.66
CA LYS A 80 -4.69 -8.98 11.63
C LYS A 80 -5.93 -8.17 11.34
N TYR A 81 -5.80 -6.87 11.08
CA TYR A 81 -6.90 -5.98 10.82
C TYR A 81 -7.67 -6.37 9.53
N LEU A 82 -6.97 -6.46 8.40
CA LEU A 82 -7.62 -6.75 7.11
C LEU A 82 -8.25 -8.16 7.08
N LYS A 83 -7.60 -9.17 7.67
CA LYS A 83 -8.22 -10.51 7.82
C LYS A 83 -9.47 -10.49 8.69
N THR A 84 -9.53 -9.62 9.70
CA THR A 84 -10.71 -9.51 10.57
C THR A 84 -11.90 -8.86 9.86
N ILE A 85 -11.64 -7.82 9.06
CA ILE A 85 -12.74 -7.09 8.38
C ILE A 85 -13.15 -7.71 7.04
N PHE A 86 -12.32 -8.60 6.49
CA PHE A 86 -12.57 -9.33 5.24
C PHE A 86 -12.36 -10.85 5.43
N PRO A 87 -13.18 -11.53 6.26
CA PRO A 87 -12.96 -12.94 6.58
C PRO A 87 -13.14 -13.88 5.38
N ASP A 88 -13.91 -13.45 4.37
CA ASP A 88 -14.22 -14.27 3.19
C ASP A 88 -13.25 -14.08 2.03
N LYS A 89 -12.33 -13.09 2.12
CA LYS A 89 -11.37 -12.86 1.05
C LYS A 89 -10.18 -13.82 1.13
N LYS A 90 -9.70 -14.24 -0.03
CA LYS A 90 -8.47 -15.03 -0.13
C LYS A 90 -7.27 -14.19 0.24
N VAL A 91 -6.47 -14.69 1.19
CA VAL A 91 -5.34 -13.96 1.75
C VAL A 91 -4.05 -14.74 1.56
N PHE A 92 -3.06 -14.11 0.93
CA PHE A 92 -1.67 -14.50 1.01
C PHE A 92 -1.07 -13.88 2.29
N SER A 93 -1.02 -14.69 3.35
CA SER A 93 -0.43 -14.26 4.64
C SER A 93 1.08 -14.17 4.53
N PHE A 94 1.68 -13.24 5.29
CA PHE A 94 3.14 -13.18 5.39
C PHE A 94 3.74 -14.55 5.74
N ARG A 95 4.70 -14.96 4.96
CA ARG A 95 5.61 -16.09 5.19
C ARG A 95 6.91 -15.88 4.45
N GLU A 96 7.95 -16.56 4.86
CA GLU A 96 9.22 -16.59 4.14
C GLU A 96 9.11 -17.39 2.84
N PHE A 97 9.78 -16.93 1.81
CA PHE A 97 10.00 -17.60 0.53
C PHE A 97 11.28 -17.05 -0.11
N ASN A 98 11.93 -17.83 -0.95
CA ASN A 98 13.19 -17.47 -1.59
C ASN A 98 13.09 -17.37 -3.12
N ASP A 99 12.00 -17.85 -3.71
CA ASP A 99 11.76 -17.80 -5.15
C ASP A 99 10.29 -17.52 -5.45
N TRP A 100 10.04 -16.74 -6.49
CA TRP A 100 8.69 -16.43 -6.95
C TRP A 100 7.86 -17.67 -7.27
N ASN A 101 8.49 -18.71 -7.84
CA ASN A 101 7.78 -19.92 -8.23
C ASN A 101 7.19 -20.69 -7.04
N GLU A 102 7.72 -20.49 -5.83
CA GLU A 102 7.18 -21.11 -4.60
C GLU A 102 5.80 -20.55 -4.23
N ILE A 103 5.48 -19.32 -4.65
CA ILE A 103 4.32 -18.59 -4.17
C ILE A 103 3.36 -18.12 -5.28
N LYS A 104 3.77 -18.18 -6.55
CA LYS A 104 3.09 -17.52 -7.67
C LYS A 104 1.58 -17.81 -7.77
N ASP A 105 1.19 -19.08 -7.59
CA ASP A 105 -0.20 -19.48 -7.76
C ASP A 105 -1.07 -19.01 -6.60
N GLU A 106 -0.57 -19.14 -5.37
CA GLU A 106 -1.23 -18.63 -4.18
C GLU A 106 -1.29 -17.11 -4.19
N PHE A 107 -0.18 -16.44 -4.50
CA PHE A 107 -0.09 -15.00 -4.58
C PHE A 107 -1.06 -14.42 -5.64
N ASN A 108 -1.10 -15.00 -6.83
CA ASN A 108 -1.97 -14.52 -7.91
C ASN A 108 -3.46 -14.76 -7.62
N SER A 109 -3.79 -15.82 -6.87
CA SER A 109 -5.19 -16.11 -6.49
C SER A 109 -5.68 -15.30 -5.30
N ALA A 110 -4.79 -14.69 -4.52
CA ALA A 110 -5.15 -13.94 -3.33
C ALA A 110 -5.64 -12.53 -3.66
N GLU A 111 -6.63 -12.07 -2.91
CA GLU A 111 -7.17 -10.71 -3.00
C GLU A 111 -6.44 -9.74 -2.07
N ILE A 112 -5.91 -10.24 -0.95
CA ILE A 112 -5.12 -9.45 0.01
C ILE A 112 -3.77 -10.16 0.21
N LYS A 113 -2.69 -9.41 0.17
CA LYS A 113 -1.33 -9.97 0.25
C LYS A 113 -0.46 -9.18 1.21
N PHE A 114 0.46 -9.87 1.88
CA PHE A 114 1.34 -9.27 2.89
C PHE A 114 2.79 -9.65 2.63
N LEU A 115 3.66 -8.66 2.44
CA LEU A 115 5.07 -8.83 2.15
C LEU A 115 5.94 -7.93 3.03
N LEU A 116 7.13 -8.41 3.33
CA LEU A 116 8.22 -7.56 3.82
C LEU A 116 8.90 -6.80 2.67
N PRO A 117 9.55 -5.66 2.97
CA PRO A 117 10.24 -4.86 1.96
C PRO A 117 11.22 -5.62 1.07
N ASN A 118 12.01 -6.54 1.63
CA ASN A 118 12.98 -7.34 0.89
C ASN A 118 12.33 -8.38 -0.05
N GLN A 119 11.11 -8.81 0.23
CA GLN A 119 10.42 -9.82 -0.59
C GLN A 119 9.93 -9.25 -1.92
N VAL A 120 9.77 -7.93 -2.05
CA VAL A 120 9.33 -7.33 -3.31
C VAL A 120 10.34 -7.52 -4.44
N GLU A 121 11.62 -7.70 -4.11
CA GLU A 121 12.68 -7.93 -5.09
C GLU A 121 12.51 -9.26 -5.85
N LEU A 122 11.83 -10.24 -5.23
CA LEU A 122 11.53 -11.55 -5.81
C LEU A 122 10.31 -11.53 -6.74
N LEU A 123 9.53 -10.45 -6.74
CA LEU A 123 8.33 -10.33 -7.58
C LEU A 123 8.70 -10.03 -9.04
N PRO A 124 7.90 -10.52 -10.02
CA PRO A 124 8.06 -10.17 -11.42
C PRO A 124 7.90 -8.66 -11.67
N GLU A 125 8.52 -8.19 -12.74
CA GLU A 125 8.34 -6.82 -13.22
C GLU A 125 6.90 -6.58 -13.65
N LYS A 126 6.46 -5.31 -13.55
CA LYS A 126 5.16 -4.85 -14.07
C LYS A 126 3.95 -5.59 -13.49
N THR A 127 4.10 -6.10 -12.26
CA THR A 127 3.04 -6.86 -11.58
C THR A 127 1.85 -6.00 -11.16
N PHE A 128 2.07 -4.70 -10.87
CA PHE A 128 1.06 -3.82 -10.29
C PHE A 128 0.63 -2.71 -11.24
N ASN A 129 -0.67 -2.39 -11.22
CA ASN A 129 -1.24 -1.27 -11.96
C ASN A 129 -1.05 0.05 -11.24
N ILE A 130 -1.02 0.01 -9.91
CA ILE A 130 -0.79 1.18 -9.07
C ILE A 130 0.13 0.84 -7.91
N PHE A 131 1.11 1.71 -7.69
CA PHE A 131 1.95 1.73 -6.51
C PHE A 131 1.58 2.93 -5.65
N ILE A 132 1.30 2.70 -4.37
CA ILE A 132 0.90 3.74 -3.41
C ILE A 132 1.98 3.88 -2.34
N ASN A 133 2.35 5.14 -2.04
CA ASN A 133 3.11 5.46 -0.86
C ASN A 133 2.60 6.75 -0.22
N ILE A 134 2.16 6.65 1.03
CA ILE A 134 1.61 7.76 1.78
C ILE A 134 2.40 7.90 3.09
N SER A 135 3.11 8.99 3.21
CA SER A 135 3.80 9.41 4.44
C SER A 135 4.77 8.36 5.02
N SER A 136 5.49 7.61 4.17
CA SER A 136 6.49 6.67 4.65
C SER A 136 7.87 6.82 4.00
N LEU A 137 7.98 7.21 2.72
CA LEU A 137 9.27 7.41 2.07
C LEU A 137 10.13 8.48 2.78
N HIS A 138 9.52 9.55 3.27
CA HIS A 138 10.25 10.61 3.96
C HIS A 138 10.85 10.17 5.31
N GLU A 139 10.42 9.05 5.87
CA GLU A 139 10.97 8.45 7.10
C GLU A 139 12.19 7.56 6.82
N MET A 140 12.50 7.29 5.56
CA MET A 140 13.58 6.40 5.14
C MET A 140 14.88 7.15 4.91
N ARG A 141 16.01 6.43 4.95
CA ARG A 141 17.30 6.96 4.52
C ARG A 141 17.29 7.24 3.02
N HIS A 142 18.10 8.19 2.59
CA HIS A 142 18.15 8.61 1.19
C HIS A 142 18.41 7.44 0.22
N GLU A 143 19.35 6.55 0.56
CA GLU A 143 19.64 5.36 -0.27
C GLU A 143 18.43 4.42 -0.38
N GLN A 144 17.63 4.30 0.69
CA GLN A 144 16.40 3.51 0.67
C GLN A 144 15.33 4.15 -0.22
N ILE A 145 15.21 5.48 -0.20
CA ILE A 145 14.30 6.22 -1.10
C ILE A 145 14.68 5.95 -2.55
N ILE A 146 15.96 6.05 -2.90
CA ILE A 146 16.46 5.75 -4.26
C ILE A 146 16.14 4.30 -4.65
N ASN A 147 16.45 3.33 -3.78
CA ASN A 147 16.16 1.93 -4.06
C ASN A 147 14.65 1.70 -4.27
N TRP A 148 13.80 2.31 -3.45
CA TRP A 148 12.36 2.20 -3.62
C TRP A 148 11.87 2.78 -4.95
N HIS A 149 12.42 3.89 -5.42
CA HIS A 149 12.08 4.41 -6.75
C HIS A 149 12.45 3.43 -7.88
N HIS A 150 13.58 2.73 -7.77
CA HIS A 150 13.91 1.64 -8.69
C HIS A 150 12.88 0.50 -8.64
N GLN A 151 12.49 0.06 -7.44
CA GLN A 151 11.48 -0.99 -7.27
C GLN A 151 10.09 -0.53 -7.75
N ILE A 152 9.69 0.70 -7.47
CA ILE A 152 8.43 1.28 -7.96
C ILE A 152 8.39 1.25 -9.48
N ASN A 153 9.45 1.72 -10.14
CA ASN A 153 9.53 1.71 -11.61
C ASN A 153 9.55 0.30 -12.19
N ARG A 154 10.25 -0.64 -11.55
CA ARG A 154 10.31 -2.04 -11.96
C ARG A 154 8.94 -2.74 -11.84
N LEU A 155 8.26 -2.56 -10.72
CA LEU A 155 7.04 -3.30 -10.37
C LEU A 155 5.77 -2.73 -10.99
N THR A 156 5.76 -1.44 -11.37
CA THR A 156 4.55 -0.72 -11.79
C THR A 156 4.43 -0.64 -13.30
N ASN A 157 3.26 -0.98 -13.84
CA ASN A 157 2.88 -0.81 -15.25
C ASN A 157 1.84 0.30 -15.48
N GLY A 158 1.54 1.08 -14.46
CA GLY A 158 0.53 2.15 -14.48
C GLY A 158 1.01 3.40 -13.75
N ILE A 159 0.43 3.71 -12.62
CA ILE A 159 0.72 4.95 -11.90
C ILE A 159 1.42 4.70 -10.56
N PHE A 160 2.21 5.68 -10.15
CA PHE A 160 2.71 5.83 -8.80
C PHE A 160 1.99 7.00 -8.12
N PHE A 161 1.24 6.70 -7.05
CA PHE A 161 0.62 7.71 -6.20
C PHE A 161 1.47 7.92 -4.96
N SER A 162 2.02 9.12 -4.82
CA SER A 162 2.84 9.52 -3.68
C SER A 162 2.24 10.73 -2.97
N LYS A 163 2.11 10.64 -1.66
CA LYS A 163 1.72 11.76 -0.79
C LYS A 163 2.71 11.85 0.35
N GLN A 164 3.56 12.88 0.32
CA GLN A 164 4.62 13.11 1.31
C GLN A 164 4.48 14.50 1.93
N TYR A 165 5.19 14.72 3.04
CA TYR A 165 5.37 16.08 3.54
C TYR A 165 6.19 16.90 2.55
N LYS A 166 5.89 18.20 2.45
CA LYS A 166 6.63 19.12 1.59
C LYS A 166 8.13 19.16 1.94
N TYR A 167 8.42 19.02 3.22
CA TYR A 167 9.77 18.86 3.76
C TYR A 167 9.69 18.09 5.08
N HIS A 168 10.67 17.24 5.33
CA HIS A 168 10.80 16.44 6.54
C HIS A 168 12.28 16.29 6.89
N LYS A 169 12.65 16.53 8.14
CA LYS A 169 14.00 16.21 8.62
C LYS A 169 14.01 14.75 9.06
N ASN A 170 14.75 13.92 8.33
CA ASN A 170 14.88 12.51 8.64
C ASN A 170 15.63 12.33 9.97
N SER A 171 15.10 11.50 10.87
CA SER A 171 15.67 11.25 12.19
C SER A 171 16.91 10.34 12.18
N PHE A 172 17.18 9.63 11.08
CA PHE A 172 18.29 8.69 10.99
C PHE A 172 19.60 9.35 10.50
N ASP A 173 19.53 10.18 9.48
CA ASP A 173 20.69 10.80 8.84
C ASP A 173 20.66 12.34 8.92
N GLU A 174 19.65 12.89 9.58
CA GLU A 174 19.41 14.33 9.73
C GLU A 174 19.24 15.11 8.43
N ILE A 175 19.16 14.44 7.28
CA ILE A 175 18.95 15.04 5.98
C ILE A 175 17.53 15.61 5.88
N LEU A 176 17.44 16.83 5.38
CA LEU A 176 16.16 17.42 5.04
C LEU A 176 15.66 16.83 3.73
N VAL A 177 14.61 16.03 3.80
CA VAL A 177 13.94 15.46 2.63
C VAL A 177 12.90 16.45 2.13
N THR A 178 13.01 16.86 0.88
CA THR A 178 12.08 17.72 0.16
C THR A 178 11.53 16.99 -1.06
N GLN A 179 10.56 17.58 -1.74
CA GLN A 179 10.06 17.00 -3.00
C GLN A 179 11.16 16.83 -4.06
N ASP A 180 12.22 17.63 -4.03
CA ASP A 180 13.33 17.57 -4.98
C ASP A 180 14.27 16.38 -4.73
N ASN A 181 14.14 15.72 -3.58
CA ASN A 181 14.91 14.51 -3.23
C ASN A 181 14.27 13.23 -3.75
N TYR A 182 13.04 13.29 -4.30
CA TYR A 182 12.41 12.16 -4.92
C TYR A 182 12.75 12.13 -6.41
N PRO A 183 13.42 11.08 -6.90
CA PRO A 183 13.64 10.93 -8.33
C PRO A 183 12.27 10.72 -9.02
N ILE A 184 11.91 11.66 -9.89
CA ILE A 184 10.65 11.63 -10.68
C ILE A 184 10.97 11.11 -12.07
#